data_8e7b15b33d374a586dd6b4bfd2df04f3
#
_entry.id   8e7b15b33d374a586dd6b4bfd2df04f3
#
_cell.length_a   1.000
_cell.length_b   1.000
_cell.length_c   1.000
_cell.angle_alpha   90.00
_cell.angle_beta   90.00
_cell.angle_gamma   90.00
#
_symmetry.space_group_name_H-M   'P 1'
#
loop_
_entity.id
_entity.type
_entity.pdbx_description
1 polymer ?
#
loop_
_entity_poly.entity_id
_entity_poly.type
_entity_poly.pdbx_seq_one_letter_code
_entity_poly.pdbx_strand_id
1 'polypeptide(L)'
;MSETDASETVPVTVYTREDCSLCVEARETIEEVAAGLDVAIDLDMVDVDEDPELAEEYGERVPYVLVDGHPAFKYEVDERELRLKLLAAS
;
A
#
# COMPACT_ATOMS: atom_id res chain seq x y z
N MET A 1 8.72 22.28 11.94
CA MET A 1 8.25 22.49 10.57
C MET A 1 7.31 21.41 10.13
N SER A 2 6.09 21.76 9.90
CA SER A 2 5.08 20.77 9.54
C SER A 2 5.33 20.17 8.16
N GLU A 3 5.95 20.93 7.28
CA GLU A 3 6.26 20.39 5.95
C GLU A 3 7.22 19.21 6.03
N THR A 4 8.18 19.29 6.96
CA THR A 4 9.15 18.23 7.13
C THR A 4 8.45 16.95 7.59
N ASP A 5 7.53 17.09 8.53
CA ASP A 5 6.81 15.93 9.03
C ASP A 5 5.97 15.29 7.92
N ALA A 6 5.30 16.11 7.12
CA ALA A 6 4.49 15.58 6.04
C ALA A 6 5.33 14.84 5.02
N SER A 7 6.52 15.34 4.72
CA SER A 7 7.37 14.70 3.72
C SER A 7 8.02 13.42 4.24
N GLU A 8 7.98 13.18 5.55
CA GLU A 8 8.54 11.97 6.13
C GLU A 8 7.56 10.82 6.16
N THR A 9 6.29 11.09 5.87
CA THR A 9 5.26 10.06 5.86
C THR A 9 5.05 9.60 4.43
N VAL A 10 5.20 8.29 4.21
CA VAL A 10 5.08 7.71 2.86
C VAL A 10 3.63 7.25 2.67
N PRO A 11 2.93 7.80 1.68
CA PRO A 11 1.56 7.31 1.40
C PRO A 11 1.61 5.95 0.72
N VAL A 12 0.83 5.02 1.25
CA VAL A 12 0.70 3.68 0.68
C VAL A 12 -0.78 3.40 0.48
N THR A 13 -1.17 3.13 -0.75
CA THR A 13 -2.56 2.84 -1.09
C THR A 13 -2.69 1.37 -1.46
N VAL A 14 -3.67 0.71 -0.87
CA VAL A 14 -3.96 -0.69 -1.19
C VAL A 14 -5.39 -0.79 -1.68
N TYR A 15 -5.56 -1.12 -2.95
CA TYR A 15 -6.87 -1.41 -3.50
C TYR A 15 -7.25 -2.82 -3.12
N THR A 16 -8.43 -2.97 -2.53
CA THR A 16 -8.85 -4.22 -1.90
C THR A 16 -10.31 -4.50 -2.22
N ARG A 17 -10.79 -5.69 -1.86
CA ARG A 17 -12.19 -6.08 -1.95
C ARG A 17 -12.57 -6.86 -0.71
N GLU A 18 -13.87 -7.04 -0.50
CA GLU A 18 -14.35 -7.90 0.58
C GLU A 18 -13.88 -9.33 0.35
N ASP A 19 -13.69 -10.05 1.45
CA ASP A 19 -13.30 -11.46 1.41
C ASP A 19 -12.00 -11.70 0.67
N CYS A 20 -11.09 -10.74 0.73
CA CYS A 20 -9.79 -10.88 0.09
C CYS A 20 -8.74 -11.16 1.17
N SER A 21 -8.40 -12.44 1.35
CA SER A 21 -7.41 -12.81 2.35
C SER A 21 -6.03 -12.31 1.97
N LEU A 22 -5.72 -12.28 0.67
CA LEU A 22 -4.44 -11.74 0.21
C LEU A 22 -4.31 -10.26 0.51
N CYS A 23 -5.42 -9.53 0.49
CA CYS A 23 -5.41 -8.11 0.82
C CYS A 23 -5.10 -7.89 2.30
N VAL A 24 -5.63 -8.75 3.17
CA VAL A 24 -5.34 -8.68 4.59
C VAL A 24 -3.86 -8.96 4.84
N GLU A 25 -3.33 -9.99 4.17
CA GLU A 25 -1.92 -10.31 4.30
C GLU A 25 -1.03 -9.17 3.80
N ALA A 26 -1.44 -8.54 2.70
CA ALA A 26 -0.68 -7.42 2.15
C ALA A 26 -0.61 -6.29 3.16
N ARG A 27 -1.74 -5.96 3.79
CA ARG A 27 -1.77 -4.90 4.79
C ARG A 27 -0.84 -5.23 5.97
N GLU A 28 -0.92 -6.46 6.45
CA GLU A 28 -0.09 -6.87 7.59
C GLU A 28 1.39 -6.82 7.24
N THR A 29 1.75 -7.27 6.03
CA THR A 29 3.13 -7.24 5.60
C THR A 29 3.63 -5.81 5.51
N ILE A 30 2.82 -4.92 4.94
CA ILE A 30 3.21 -3.51 4.81
C ILE A 30 3.44 -2.89 6.18
N GLU A 31 2.52 -3.14 7.11
CA GLU A 31 2.65 -2.56 8.44
C GLU A 31 3.87 -3.11 9.17
N GLU A 32 4.14 -4.39 9.04
CA GLU A 32 5.30 -5.00 9.69
C GLU A 32 6.61 -4.48 9.12
N VAL A 33 6.69 -4.38 7.81
CA VAL A 33 7.92 -3.91 7.18
C VAL A 33 8.17 -2.45 7.55
N ALA A 34 7.15 -1.62 7.51
CA ALA A 34 7.29 -0.21 7.87
C ALA A 34 7.72 -0.05 9.31
N ALA A 35 7.15 -0.84 10.21
CA ALA A 35 7.51 -0.78 11.63
C ALA A 35 8.95 -1.21 11.84
N GLY A 36 9.38 -2.25 11.13
CA GLY A 36 10.76 -2.73 11.26
C GLY A 36 11.78 -1.74 10.72
N LEU A 37 11.39 -0.92 9.76
CA LEU A 37 12.27 0.10 9.19
C LEU A 37 12.16 1.43 9.93
N ASP A 38 11.22 1.54 10.86
CA ASP A 38 10.93 2.80 11.54
C ASP A 38 10.56 3.90 10.55
N VAL A 39 9.81 3.51 9.51
CA VAL A 39 9.30 4.42 8.49
C VAL A 39 7.83 4.67 8.75
N ALA A 40 7.45 5.94 8.84
CA ALA A 40 6.05 6.32 9.02
C ALA A 40 5.33 6.21 7.69
N ILE A 41 4.20 5.50 7.67
CA ILE A 41 3.40 5.39 6.46
C ILE A 41 1.97 5.85 6.74
N ASP A 42 1.34 6.34 5.69
CA ASP A 42 -0.09 6.67 5.71
C ASP A 42 -0.78 5.62 4.84
N LEU A 43 -1.29 4.59 5.49
CA LEU A 43 -1.86 3.42 4.79
C LEU A 43 -3.34 3.65 4.56
N ASP A 44 -3.74 3.61 3.29
CA ASP A 44 -5.11 3.81 2.88
C ASP A 44 -5.61 2.54 2.18
N MET A 45 -6.59 1.88 2.79
CA MET A 45 -7.22 0.68 2.22
C MET A 45 -8.46 1.14 1.46
N VAL A 46 -8.44 0.98 0.15
CA VAL A 46 -9.53 1.46 -0.72
C VAL A 46 -10.30 0.26 -1.27
N ASP A 47 -11.59 0.18 -0.93
CA ASP A 47 -12.46 -0.88 -1.43
C ASP A 47 -12.89 -0.53 -2.86
N VAL A 48 -12.43 -1.32 -3.83
CA VAL A 48 -12.71 -1.03 -5.23
C VAL A 48 -14.18 -1.22 -5.58
N ASP A 49 -14.91 -1.99 -4.78
CA ASP A 49 -16.32 -2.22 -5.07
C ASP A 49 -17.19 -1.00 -4.74
N GLU A 50 -16.64 -0.02 -4.06
CA GLU A 50 -17.37 1.22 -3.78
C GLU A 50 -17.36 2.19 -4.96
N ASP A 51 -16.54 1.92 -5.96
CA ASP A 51 -16.41 2.77 -7.14
C ASP A 51 -16.36 1.89 -8.39
N PRO A 52 -17.36 1.97 -9.27
CA PRO A 52 -17.38 1.11 -10.46
C PRO A 52 -16.15 1.23 -11.33
N GLU A 53 -15.56 2.41 -11.41
CA GLU A 53 -14.36 2.61 -12.22
C GLU A 53 -13.17 1.86 -11.61
N LEU A 54 -13.06 1.91 -10.28
CA LEU A 54 -11.98 1.20 -9.61
C LEU A 54 -12.17 -0.31 -9.71
N ALA A 55 -13.43 -0.77 -9.57
CA ALA A 55 -13.71 -2.20 -9.69
C ALA A 55 -13.35 -2.70 -11.08
N GLU A 56 -13.63 -1.92 -12.10
CA GLU A 56 -13.33 -2.31 -13.47
C GLU A 56 -11.81 -2.36 -13.70
N GLU A 57 -11.10 -1.40 -13.16
CA GLU A 57 -9.67 -1.29 -13.43
C GLU A 57 -8.84 -2.22 -12.55
N TYR A 58 -9.18 -2.33 -11.25
CA TYR A 58 -8.35 -3.04 -10.28
C TYR A 58 -9.01 -4.27 -9.68
N GLY A 59 -10.31 -4.48 -9.92
CA GLY A 59 -11.06 -5.51 -9.20
C GLY A 59 -10.48 -6.90 -9.29
N GLU A 60 -9.83 -7.23 -10.39
CA GLU A 60 -9.24 -8.55 -10.56
C GLU A 60 -7.75 -8.56 -10.24
N ARG A 61 -7.22 -7.42 -9.79
CA ARG A 61 -5.80 -7.27 -9.51
C ARG A 61 -5.51 -7.02 -8.04
N VAL A 62 -6.52 -7.17 -7.20
CA VAL A 62 -6.34 -6.90 -5.78
C VAL A 62 -5.57 -8.04 -5.12
N PRO A 63 -4.74 -7.76 -4.12
CA PRO A 63 -4.39 -6.41 -3.67
C PRO A 63 -3.47 -5.72 -4.68
N TYR A 64 -3.80 -4.49 -5.00
CA TYR A 64 -2.98 -3.66 -5.88
C TYR A 64 -2.42 -2.52 -5.04
N VAL A 65 -1.10 -2.42 -4.96
CA VAL A 65 -0.45 -1.55 -3.99
C VAL A 65 0.31 -0.43 -4.70
N LEU A 66 0.06 0.79 -4.26
CA LEU A 66 0.81 1.95 -4.71
C LEU A 66 1.66 2.46 -3.54
N VAL A 67 2.92 2.72 -3.80
CA VAL A 67 3.82 3.34 -2.83
C VAL A 67 4.18 4.71 -3.36
N ASP A 68 3.88 5.74 -2.57
CA ASP A 68 4.15 7.12 -2.95
C ASP A 68 3.54 7.47 -4.31
N GLY A 69 2.33 6.92 -4.57
CA GLY A 69 1.61 7.18 -5.80
C GLY A 69 2.04 6.36 -6.99
N HIS A 70 3.02 5.50 -6.84
CA HIS A 70 3.54 4.68 -7.94
C HIS A 70 3.16 3.22 -7.79
N PRO A 71 2.72 2.54 -8.86
CA PRO A 71 2.38 1.12 -8.77
C PRO A 71 3.57 0.32 -8.27
N ALA A 72 3.35 -0.50 -7.27
CA ALA A 72 4.42 -1.26 -6.65
C ALA A 72 4.19 -2.76 -6.74
N PHE A 73 2.99 -3.23 -6.40
CA PHE A 73 2.70 -4.66 -6.35
C PHE A 73 1.28 -4.94 -6.80
N LYS A 74 1.05 -6.14 -7.31
CA LYS A 74 -0.28 -6.68 -7.52
C LYS A 74 -0.29 -8.12 -7.05
N TYR A 75 -1.39 -8.55 -6.43
CA TYR A 75 -1.64 -9.88 -5.90
C TYR A 75 -0.84 -10.19 -4.64
N GLU A 76 0.45 -9.94 -4.63
CA GLU A 76 1.31 -10.22 -3.49
C GLU A 76 2.26 -9.07 -3.23
N VAL A 77 2.66 -8.94 -1.96
CA VAL A 77 3.64 -7.93 -1.56
C VAL A 77 4.93 -8.65 -1.19
N ASP A 78 6.00 -8.36 -1.92
CA ASP A 78 7.32 -8.90 -1.64
C ASP A 78 7.99 -8.02 -0.58
N GLU A 79 8.35 -8.62 0.56
CA GLU A 79 8.88 -7.84 1.68
C GLU A 79 10.18 -7.12 1.33
N ARG A 80 11.05 -7.80 0.58
CA ARG A 80 12.33 -7.20 0.21
C ARG A 80 12.14 -6.00 -0.70
N GLU A 81 11.30 -6.17 -1.71
CA GLU A 81 11.01 -5.06 -2.64
C GLU A 81 10.33 -3.92 -1.90
N LEU A 82 9.39 -4.24 -1.02
CA LEU A 82 8.69 -3.21 -0.26
C LEU A 82 9.67 -2.41 0.60
N ARG A 83 10.60 -3.11 1.24
CA ARG A 83 11.61 -2.44 2.07
C ARG A 83 12.38 -1.41 1.25
N LEU A 84 12.83 -1.82 0.06
CA LEU A 84 13.58 -0.92 -0.81
C LEU A 84 12.73 0.26 -1.25
N LYS A 85 11.47 0.00 -1.59
CA LYS A 85 10.59 1.07 -2.06
C LYS A 85 10.27 2.07 -0.95
N LEU A 86 10.05 1.57 0.27
CA LEU A 86 9.77 2.47 1.39
C LEU A 86 10.99 3.32 1.74
N LEU A 87 12.17 2.71 1.73
CA LEU A 87 13.39 3.47 2.00
C LEU A 87 13.65 4.51 0.93
N ALA A 88 13.37 4.19 -0.32
CA ALA A 88 13.56 5.13 -1.41
C ALA A 88 12.58 6.30 -1.33
N ALA A 89 11.39 6.05 -0.80
CA ALA A 89 10.34 7.07 -0.71
C ALA A 89 10.44 7.93 0.54
N SER A 90 11.15 7.46 1.56
CA SER A 90 11.21 8.16 2.85
C SER A 90 12.31 9.22 2.94
#